data_3af6f086751b87599cec26f0977f9d95
#
_entry.id   3af6f086751b87599cec26f0977f9d95
#
_cell.length_a   1.000
_cell.length_b   1.000
_cell.length_c   1.000
_cell.angle_alpha   90.00
_cell.angle_beta   90.00
_cell.angle_gamma   90.00
#
_symmetry.space_group_name_H-M   'P 1'
#
loop_
_entity.id
_entity.type
_entity.pdbx_description
1 polymer ?
#
loop_
_entity_poly.entity_id
_entity_poly.type
_entity_poly.pdbx_seq_one_letter_code
_entity_poly.pdbx_strand_id
1 'polypeptide(L)'
;MNIRAAGLLDLARIEEMHRSADIRLSEAAPPAARLWSLLSSTLSALLPLTQETLMYVAEDNGKVVGFIQASGQPLGLDLRRARVLQVLNLQVADGSDSDEVAFALVEHLSNQALERGALRLFVRLPDRDPLLPAFRLRGFRQYATEVVVYADKPAMRSDQFPDGLRPARRGDNRMLYQLYRKVTPQGVSQLEAPTYREWRALHGGEWTGRLAARGSDKLEHVVDRIELVGWVKVERSSGARPDTLNFLALPEGPLPGELADFGLSLLGDSEGPAWSSLRHYDSHMIDALRGRGFSVLLTQLLLVKELAARVPVQEKGLVPSYG
;
A
#
# COMPACT_ATOMS: atom_id res chain seq x y z
N MET A 1 20.33 -15.36 18.54
CA MET A 1 19.75 -14.84 17.28
C MET A 1 20.49 -13.58 16.85
N ASN A 2 20.85 -13.44 15.57
CA ASN A 2 21.52 -12.28 14.97
C ASN A 2 20.65 -11.72 13.85
N ILE A 3 20.55 -10.36 13.73
CA ILE A 3 19.83 -9.71 12.63
C ILE A 3 20.83 -8.95 11.78
N ARG A 4 20.79 -9.18 10.47
CA ARG A 4 21.67 -8.55 9.49
C ARG A 4 20.94 -8.20 8.20
N ALA A 5 21.54 -7.36 7.38
CA ALA A 5 21.04 -7.13 6.04
C ALA A 5 21.04 -8.44 5.23
N ALA A 6 19.98 -8.64 4.43
CA ALA A 6 19.90 -9.79 3.55
C ALA A 6 20.95 -9.70 2.43
N GLY A 7 21.63 -10.80 2.17
CA GLY A 7 22.56 -10.95 1.05
C GLY A 7 21.98 -11.79 -0.08
N LEU A 8 22.72 -11.90 -1.18
CA LEU A 8 22.28 -12.69 -2.34
C LEU A 8 22.08 -14.18 -2.00
N LEU A 9 22.85 -14.72 -1.06
CA LEU A 9 22.73 -16.12 -0.63
C LEU A 9 21.45 -16.40 0.17
N ASP A 10 20.85 -15.36 0.77
CA ASP A 10 19.63 -15.51 1.55
C ASP A 10 18.37 -15.57 0.66
N LEU A 11 18.46 -15.09 -0.59
CA LEU A 11 17.30 -14.96 -1.50
C LEU A 11 16.60 -16.29 -1.73
N ALA A 12 17.35 -17.38 -1.88
CA ALA A 12 16.76 -18.71 -2.08
C ALA A 12 15.92 -19.14 -0.85
N ARG A 13 16.42 -18.87 0.35
CA ARG A 13 15.70 -19.20 1.59
C ARG A 13 14.51 -18.28 1.82
N ILE A 14 14.63 -16.99 1.52
CA ILE A 14 13.54 -16.01 1.58
C ILE A 14 12.42 -16.44 0.63
N GLU A 15 12.76 -16.82 -0.61
CA GLU A 15 11.79 -17.30 -1.60
C GLU A 15 11.10 -18.60 -1.13
N GLU A 16 11.84 -19.51 -0.54
CA GLU A 16 11.28 -20.75 0.04
C GLU A 16 10.29 -20.44 1.16
N MET A 17 10.64 -19.54 2.10
CA MET A 17 9.76 -19.12 3.19
C MET A 17 8.49 -18.45 2.64
N HIS A 18 8.63 -17.61 1.63
CA HIS A 18 7.50 -16.93 0.99
C HIS A 18 6.57 -17.94 0.30
N ARG A 19 7.13 -18.89 -0.43
CA ARG A 19 6.36 -19.96 -1.09
C ARG A 19 5.67 -20.88 -0.08
N SER A 20 6.32 -21.21 1.03
CA SER A 20 5.72 -22.03 2.07
C SER A 20 4.54 -21.35 2.75
N ALA A 21 4.61 -20.03 2.97
CA ALA A 21 3.48 -19.25 3.48
C ALA A 21 2.32 -19.21 2.48
N ASP A 22 2.60 -19.03 1.21
CA ASP A 22 1.59 -19.03 0.13
C ASP A 22 0.91 -20.41 -0.01
N ILE A 23 1.63 -21.51 0.10
CA ILE A 23 1.06 -22.87 0.02
C ILE A 23 0.13 -23.14 1.20
N ARG A 24 0.50 -22.74 2.43
CA ARG A 24 -0.36 -22.92 3.62
C ARG A 24 -1.64 -22.12 3.54
N LEU A 25 -1.56 -20.89 3.08
CA LEU A 25 -2.74 -20.07 2.79
C LEU A 25 -3.60 -20.73 1.69
N SER A 26 -2.98 -21.41 0.73
CA SER A 26 -3.67 -22.09 -0.37
C SER A 26 -4.39 -23.37 0.06
N GLU A 27 -3.83 -24.18 0.96
CA GLU A 27 -4.39 -25.48 1.34
C GLU A 27 -5.45 -25.40 2.44
N ALA A 28 -5.28 -24.49 3.40
CA ALA A 28 -6.15 -24.37 4.58
C ALA A 28 -7.20 -23.26 4.49
N ALA A 29 -7.13 -22.40 3.47
CA ALA A 29 -7.87 -21.17 3.46
C ALA A 29 -9.07 -21.18 2.50
N PRO A 30 -10.15 -20.48 2.84
CA PRO A 30 -11.26 -20.24 1.92
C PRO A 30 -10.76 -19.52 0.66
N PRO A 31 -11.51 -19.57 -0.48
CA PRO A 31 -11.12 -18.95 -1.75
C PRO A 31 -10.62 -17.50 -1.63
N ALA A 32 -11.16 -16.78 -0.65
CA ALA A 32 -10.75 -15.41 -0.31
C ALA A 32 -9.27 -15.26 0.10
N ALA A 33 -8.73 -16.20 0.83
CA ALA A 33 -7.33 -16.11 1.27
C ALA A 33 -6.33 -16.55 0.18
N ARG A 34 -6.76 -17.39 -0.76
CA ARG A 34 -5.99 -17.72 -1.97
C ARG A 34 -5.79 -16.50 -2.86
N LEU A 35 -6.84 -15.68 -2.97
CA LEU A 35 -6.77 -14.39 -3.67
C LEU A 35 -5.85 -13.39 -2.96
N TRP A 36 -5.84 -13.40 -1.63
CA TRP A 36 -4.95 -12.53 -0.88
C TRP A 36 -3.47 -12.83 -1.14
N SER A 37 -3.08 -14.09 -1.21
CA SER A 37 -1.71 -14.48 -1.55
C SER A 37 -1.32 -14.01 -2.96
N LEU A 38 -2.22 -14.13 -3.92
CA LEU A 38 -2.03 -13.59 -5.27
C LEU A 38 -1.95 -12.05 -5.28
N LEU A 39 -2.78 -11.37 -4.50
CA LEU A 39 -2.78 -9.91 -4.39
C LEU A 39 -1.53 -9.39 -3.68
N SER A 40 -1.07 -10.06 -2.61
CA SER A 40 0.14 -9.68 -1.88
C SER A 40 1.42 -9.94 -2.70
N SER A 41 1.47 -11.05 -3.44
CA SER A 41 2.60 -11.35 -4.36
C SER A 41 2.67 -10.37 -5.54
N THR A 42 1.52 -9.87 -6.00
CA THR A 42 1.46 -8.83 -7.03
C THR A 42 1.95 -7.47 -6.52
N LEU A 43 1.65 -7.12 -5.28
CA LEU A 43 2.16 -5.88 -4.67
C LEU A 43 3.69 -5.92 -4.49
N SER A 44 4.25 -7.08 -4.13
CA SER A 44 5.70 -7.23 -3.97
C SER A 44 6.46 -7.30 -5.29
N ALA A 45 5.86 -7.86 -6.35
CA ALA A 45 6.45 -7.92 -7.69
C ALA A 45 6.47 -6.58 -8.45
N LEU A 46 5.70 -5.59 -7.98
CA LEU A 46 5.59 -4.25 -8.60
C LEU A 46 6.58 -3.23 -8.05
N LEU A 47 7.59 -3.66 -7.28
CA LEU A 47 8.60 -2.75 -6.76
C LEU A 47 9.51 -2.25 -7.90
N PRO A 48 9.46 -0.97 -8.26
CA PRO A 48 10.41 -0.43 -9.23
C PRO A 48 11.81 -0.45 -8.63
N LEU A 49 12.80 -0.78 -9.44
CA LEU A 49 14.24 -0.82 -9.07
C LEU A 49 14.79 0.53 -8.56
N THR A 50 13.99 1.59 -8.62
CA THR A 50 14.32 2.95 -8.16
C THR A 50 13.88 3.23 -6.72
N GLN A 51 13.25 2.27 -6.03
CA GLN A 51 12.83 2.43 -4.64
C GLN A 51 13.94 1.97 -3.68
N GLU A 52 14.08 2.71 -2.58
CA GLU A 52 14.94 2.26 -1.49
C GLU A 52 14.28 1.02 -0.85
N THR A 53 14.93 -0.13 -0.97
CA THR A 53 14.46 -1.38 -0.37
C THR A 53 15.37 -1.75 0.80
N LEU A 54 14.78 -1.95 1.96
CA LEU A 54 15.44 -2.48 3.15
C LEU A 54 14.99 -3.92 3.33
N MET A 55 15.94 -4.84 3.45
CA MET A 55 15.66 -6.25 3.70
C MET A 55 16.62 -6.78 4.75
N TYR A 56 16.07 -7.32 5.83
CA TYR A 56 16.82 -7.90 6.93
C TYR A 56 16.38 -9.31 7.20
N VAL A 57 17.33 -10.15 7.58
CA VAL A 57 17.10 -11.56 7.98
C VAL A 57 17.49 -11.75 9.44
N ALA A 58 16.70 -12.54 10.14
CA ALA A 58 17.06 -13.09 11.44
C ALA A 58 17.71 -14.46 11.24
N GLU A 59 18.89 -14.63 11.81
CA GLU A 59 19.68 -15.85 11.74
C GLU A 59 19.84 -16.45 13.14
N ASP A 60 19.51 -17.73 13.26
CA ASP A 60 19.74 -18.50 14.46
C ASP A 60 20.48 -19.79 14.11
N ASN A 61 21.61 -20.07 14.83
CA ASN A 61 22.45 -21.23 14.58
C ASN A 61 22.86 -21.41 13.10
N GLY A 62 23.16 -20.31 12.40
CA GLY A 62 23.56 -20.30 10.99
C GLY A 62 22.41 -20.53 9.99
N LYS A 63 21.16 -20.53 10.44
CA LYS A 63 19.97 -20.66 9.58
C LYS A 63 19.12 -19.41 9.61
N VAL A 64 18.63 -18.98 8.47
CA VAL A 64 17.63 -17.88 8.38
C VAL A 64 16.29 -18.41 8.91
N VAL A 65 15.82 -17.80 10.01
CA VAL A 65 14.57 -18.14 10.71
C VAL A 65 13.46 -17.10 10.51
N GLY A 66 13.77 -15.96 9.90
CA GLY A 66 12.77 -14.94 9.57
C GLY A 66 13.36 -13.85 8.70
N PHE A 67 12.49 -13.08 8.04
CA PHE A 67 12.90 -11.88 7.31
C PHE A 67 11.83 -10.79 7.37
N ILE A 68 12.28 -9.55 7.22
CA ILE A 68 11.42 -8.37 7.06
C ILE A 68 11.87 -7.55 5.87
N GLN A 69 10.91 -7.07 5.09
CA GLN A 69 11.15 -6.22 3.93
C GLN A 69 10.36 -4.92 4.03
N ALA A 70 11.00 -3.81 3.77
CA ALA A 70 10.34 -2.52 3.63
C ALA A 70 10.85 -1.79 2.38
N SER A 71 10.00 -0.98 1.80
CA SER A 71 10.34 -0.16 0.65
C SER A 71 9.80 1.25 0.82
N GLY A 72 10.50 2.21 0.23
CA GLY A 72 10.07 3.60 0.26
C GLY A 72 10.48 4.37 -0.97
N GLN A 73 9.74 5.43 -1.23
CA GLN A 73 10.07 6.35 -2.31
C GLN A 73 10.85 7.54 -1.76
N PRO A 74 11.97 7.91 -2.39
CA PRO A 74 12.71 9.11 -2.00
C PRO A 74 11.85 10.35 -2.28
N LEU A 75 11.75 11.23 -1.28
CA LEU A 75 11.04 12.49 -1.36
C LEU A 75 12.06 13.60 -1.65
N GLY A 76 12.11 14.07 -2.92
CA GLY A 76 12.83 15.27 -3.27
C GLY A 76 14.14 15.11 -3.99
N LEU A 77 15.01 16.14 -3.88
CA LEU A 77 16.34 16.16 -4.49
C LEU A 77 17.29 15.14 -3.84
N ASP A 78 17.03 14.74 -2.61
CA ASP A 78 17.73 13.64 -1.96
C ASP A 78 17.12 12.32 -2.38
N LEU A 79 17.51 11.84 -3.55
CA LEU A 79 17.06 10.58 -4.15
C LEU A 79 17.48 9.33 -3.35
N ARG A 80 18.26 9.51 -2.28
CA ARG A 80 18.85 8.40 -1.52
C ARG A 80 18.13 8.06 -0.23
N ARG A 81 17.15 8.87 0.21
CA ARG A 81 16.49 8.66 1.52
C ARG A 81 14.98 8.79 1.42
N ALA A 82 14.30 7.67 1.59
CA ALA A 82 12.86 7.67 1.75
C ALA A 82 12.47 8.15 3.15
N ARG A 83 11.64 9.19 3.23
CA ARG A 83 11.10 9.66 4.52
C ARG A 83 9.92 8.82 5.02
N VAL A 84 9.34 8.04 4.12
CA VAL A 84 8.21 7.15 4.40
C VAL A 84 8.55 5.78 3.84
N LEU A 85 8.47 4.78 4.69
CA LEU A 85 8.70 3.38 4.33
C LEU A 85 7.42 2.58 4.56
N GLN A 86 7.12 1.69 3.62
CA GLN A 86 6.06 0.69 3.70
C GLN A 86 6.69 -0.67 4.00
N VAL A 87 6.29 -1.29 5.11
CA VAL A 87 6.61 -2.69 5.35
C VAL A 87 5.79 -3.54 4.39
N LEU A 88 6.46 -4.36 3.62
CA LEU A 88 5.87 -5.19 2.56
C LEU A 88 5.69 -6.63 3.02
N ASN A 89 6.70 -7.17 3.68
CA ASN A 89 6.72 -8.54 4.13
C ASN A 89 7.35 -8.64 5.52
N LEU A 90 6.79 -9.52 6.34
CA LEU A 90 7.39 -10.04 7.55
C LEU A 90 7.01 -11.51 7.62
N GLN A 91 7.99 -12.39 7.65
CA GLN A 91 7.76 -13.84 7.77
C GLN A 91 8.73 -14.45 8.74
N VAL A 92 8.25 -15.46 9.46
CA VAL A 92 9.03 -16.24 10.42
C VAL A 92 8.84 -17.71 10.12
N ALA A 93 9.92 -18.47 10.17
CA ALA A 93 9.91 -19.92 9.94
C ALA A 93 9.21 -20.65 11.10
N ASP A 94 8.56 -21.77 10.78
CA ASP A 94 7.97 -22.62 11.81
C ASP A 94 9.03 -23.22 12.73
N GLY A 95 8.61 -23.47 13.98
CA GLY A 95 9.46 -24.10 14.97
C GLY A 95 10.50 -23.19 15.65
N SER A 96 10.55 -21.90 15.26
CA SER A 96 11.24 -20.84 16.01
C SER A 96 10.28 -20.18 17.00
N ASP A 97 10.81 -19.48 18.00
CA ASP A 97 9.98 -18.55 18.79
C ASP A 97 9.54 -17.39 17.88
N SER A 98 8.39 -17.60 17.22
CA SER A 98 7.92 -16.74 16.13
C SER A 98 7.71 -15.31 16.59
N ASP A 99 7.26 -15.12 17.83
CA ASP A 99 6.97 -13.80 18.39
C ASP A 99 8.28 -13.05 18.67
N GLU A 100 9.27 -13.71 19.27
CA GLU A 100 10.57 -13.10 19.55
C GLU A 100 11.29 -12.70 18.26
N VAL A 101 11.29 -13.57 17.25
CA VAL A 101 11.88 -13.27 15.93
C VAL A 101 11.17 -12.10 15.25
N ALA A 102 9.84 -12.10 15.24
CA ALA A 102 9.05 -11.01 14.65
C ALA A 102 9.31 -9.68 15.37
N PHE A 103 9.30 -9.67 16.71
CA PHE A 103 9.59 -8.47 17.51
C PHE A 103 10.96 -7.90 17.21
N ALA A 104 11.97 -8.75 17.15
CA ALA A 104 13.34 -8.33 16.91
C ALA A 104 13.52 -7.76 15.48
N LEU A 105 12.90 -8.38 14.48
CA LEU A 105 12.92 -7.88 13.10
C LEU A 105 12.24 -6.53 12.96
N VAL A 106 11.05 -6.33 13.57
CA VAL A 106 10.32 -5.04 13.54
C VAL A 106 11.09 -3.95 14.26
N GLU A 107 11.74 -4.29 15.40
CA GLU A 107 12.57 -3.35 16.14
C GLU A 107 13.81 -2.94 15.33
N HIS A 108 14.51 -3.92 14.76
CA HIS A 108 15.71 -3.68 13.95
C HIS A 108 15.38 -2.80 12.73
N LEU A 109 14.31 -3.12 12.00
CA LEU A 109 13.84 -2.29 10.88
C LEU A 109 13.54 -0.86 11.33
N SER A 110 12.87 -0.69 12.48
CA SER A 110 12.52 0.64 13.00
C SER A 110 13.77 1.49 13.30
N ASN A 111 14.80 0.87 13.90
CA ASN A 111 16.06 1.53 14.22
C ASN A 111 16.81 1.90 12.95
N GLN A 112 16.92 0.98 12.01
CA GLN A 112 17.57 1.21 10.72
C GLN A 112 16.86 2.27 9.87
N ALA A 113 15.54 2.30 9.90
CA ALA A 113 14.75 3.34 9.25
C ALA A 113 15.00 4.72 9.87
N LEU A 114 15.05 4.80 11.20
CA LEU A 114 15.37 6.04 11.93
C LEU A 114 16.77 6.56 11.61
N GLU A 115 17.78 5.69 11.61
CA GLU A 115 19.17 6.05 11.25
C GLU A 115 19.26 6.59 9.82
N ARG A 116 18.43 6.11 8.91
CA ARG A 116 18.33 6.59 7.52
C ARG A 116 17.49 7.86 7.36
N GLY A 117 16.90 8.36 8.46
CA GLY A 117 16.11 9.59 8.48
C GLY A 117 14.67 9.41 8.01
N ALA A 118 14.15 8.17 8.02
CA ALA A 118 12.73 7.94 7.83
C ALA A 118 11.94 8.55 9.00
N LEU A 119 10.78 9.11 8.68
CA LEU A 119 9.90 9.74 9.66
C LEU A 119 8.73 8.83 10.03
N ARG A 120 8.34 7.95 9.13
CA ARG A 120 7.17 7.08 9.30
C ARG A 120 7.41 5.71 8.67
N LEU A 121 6.95 4.69 9.37
CA LEU A 121 6.81 3.33 8.88
C LEU A 121 5.33 2.98 8.81
N PHE A 122 4.88 2.51 7.67
CA PHE A 122 3.53 2.00 7.47
C PHE A 122 3.54 0.50 7.28
N VAL A 123 2.48 -0.17 7.73
CA VAL A 123 2.22 -1.57 7.44
C VAL A 123 0.73 -1.80 7.26
N ARG A 124 0.38 -2.74 6.39
CA ARG A 124 -0.97 -3.27 6.20
C ARG A 124 -0.99 -4.71 6.64
N LEU A 125 -1.92 -5.05 7.49
CA LEU A 125 -2.10 -6.40 7.98
C LEU A 125 -3.58 -6.76 7.97
N PRO A 126 -3.96 -8.01 7.66
CA PRO A 126 -5.29 -8.51 7.94
C PRO A 126 -5.67 -8.24 9.40
N ASP A 127 -6.96 -8.03 9.68
CA ASP A 127 -7.44 -7.70 11.04
C ASP A 127 -7.15 -8.81 12.08
N ARG A 128 -6.93 -10.05 11.61
CA ARG A 128 -6.60 -11.22 12.42
C ARG A 128 -5.20 -11.78 12.16
N ASP A 129 -4.30 -10.95 11.68
CA ASP A 129 -2.93 -11.37 11.39
C ASP A 129 -2.20 -11.74 12.69
N PRO A 130 -1.57 -12.92 12.79
CA PRO A 130 -0.83 -13.35 13.97
C PRO A 130 0.38 -12.44 14.30
N LEU A 131 0.90 -11.69 13.32
CA LEU A 131 2.02 -10.77 13.50
C LEU A 131 1.58 -9.39 14.05
N LEU A 132 0.27 -9.12 14.15
CA LEU A 132 -0.25 -7.86 14.66
C LEU A 132 0.29 -7.47 16.04
N PRO A 133 0.43 -8.39 17.02
CA PRO A 133 1.04 -8.08 18.32
C PRO A 133 2.49 -7.58 18.19
N ALA A 134 3.30 -8.14 17.28
CA ALA A 134 4.68 -7.72 17.08
C ALA A 134 4.77 -6.24 16.70
N PHE A 135 3.92 -5.79 15.79
CA PHE A 135 3.88 -4.38 15.40
C PHE A 135 3.36 -3.48 16.52
N ARG A 136 2.26 -3.86 17.18
CA ARG A 136 1.66 -3.06 18.27
C ARG A 136 2.62 -2.86 19.45
N LEU A 137 3.29 -3.90 19.90
CA LEU A 137 4.27 -3.84 21.00
C LEU A 137 5.51 -3.01 20.62
N ARG A 138 5.79 -2.86 19.34
CA ARG A 138 6.88 -2.00 18.84
C ARG A 138 6.41 -0.58 18.47
N GLY A 139 5.25 -0.16 18.95
CA GLY A 139 4.77 1.22 18.87
C GLY A 139 4.05 1.58 17.57
N PHE A 140 3.64 0.59 16.77
CA PHE A 140 2.72 0.84 15.67
C PHE A 140 1.30 1.02 16.20
N ARG A 141 0.64 2.09 15.77
CA ARG A 141 -0.77 2.36 16.08
C ARG A 141 -1.63 2.29 14.83
N GLN A 142 -2.84 1.80 14.97
CA GLN A 142 -3.81 1.80 13.89
C GLN A 142 -4.25 3.25 13.62
N TYR A 143 -4.28 3.64 12.34
CA TYR A 143 -4.75 4.96 11.92
C TYR A 143 -5.92 4.90 10.94
N ALA A 144 -6.12 3.76 10.26
CA ALA A 144 -7.24 3.53 9.38
C ALA A 144 -7.55 2.03 9.25
N THR A 145 -8.68 1.74 8.63
CA THR A 145 -9.09 0.39 8.23
C THR A 145 -9.39 0.42 6.73
N GLU A 146 -9.01 -0.63 6.03
CA GLU A 146 -9.22 -0.81 4.62
C GLU A 146 -10.04 -2.07 4.38
N VAL A 147 -10.99 -1.98 3.46
CA VAL A 147 -11.85 -3.09 3.05
C VAL A 147 -11.46 -3.47 1.63
N VAL A 148 -11.06 -4.71 1.44
CA VAL A 148 -10.82 -5.26 0.11
C VAL A 148 -12.10 -5.93 -0.35
N VAL A 149 -12.63 -5.47 -1.47
CA VAL A 149 -13.83 -6.03 -2.10
C VAL A 149 -13.45 -6.71 -3.41
N TYR A 150 -14.14 -7.80 -3.72
CA TYR A 150 -13.86 -8.66 -4.86
C TYR A 150 -15.14 -9.15 -5.52
N ALA A 151 -15.14 -9.28 -6.83
CA ALA A 151 -16.19 -9.92 -7.60
C ALA A 151 -15.59 -10.83 -8.67
N ASP A 152 -16.11 -12.05 -8.81
CA ASP A 152 -15.73 -12.95 -9.92
C ASP A 152 -16.23 -12.41 -11.26
N LYS A 153 -17.47 -11.91 -11.27
CA LYS A 153 -18.14 -11.33 -12.43
C LYS A 153 -18.88 -10.06 -12.00
N PRO A 154 -18.22 -8.92 -11.95
CA PRO A 154 -18.88 -7.66 -11.63
C PRO A 154 -19.85 -7.26 -12.76
N ALA A 155 -20.99 -6.67 -12.40
CA ALA A 155 -21.99 -6.24 -13.36
C ALA A 155 -22.39 -4.78 -13.16
N MET A 156 -22.39 -3.99 -14.23
CA MET A 156 -22.94 -2.63 -14.22
C MET A 156 -24.45 -2.69 -13.94
N ARG A 157 -24.96 -1.63 -13.30
CA ARG A 157 -26.39 -1.43 -13.07
C ARG A 157 -27.02 -0.42 -14.00
N SER A 158 -26.23 0.47 -14.55
CA SER A 158 -26.67 1.59 -15.37
C SER A 158 -25.64 1.96 -16.41
N ASP A 159 -26.11 2.42 -17.57
CA ASP A 159 -25.27 3.05 -18.60
C ASP A 159 -25.19 4.58 -18.43
N GLN A 160 -25.73 5.11 -17.33
CA GLN A 160 -25.62 6.52 -17.00
C GLN A 160 -24.29 6.78 -16.31
N PHE A 161 -23.50 7.64 -16.90
CA PHE A 161 -22.19 8.04 -16.38
C PHE A 161 -22.25 9.46 -15.84
N PRO A 162 -21.32 9.84 -14.95
CA PRO A 162 -21.36 11.18 -14.35
C PRO A 162 -21.15 12.28 -15.39
N ASP A 163 -21.90 13.36 -15.28
CA ASP A 163 -21.64 14.58 -16.05
C ASP A 163 -20.24 15.15 -15.71
N GLY A 164 -19.53 15.62 -16.74
CA GLY A 164 -18.17 16.14 -16.60
C GLY A 164 -17.09 15.06 -16.59
N LEU A 165 -17.45 13.83 -16.96
CA LEU A 165 -16.48 12.74 -17.08
C LEU A 165 -15.50 12.96 -18.23
N ARG A 166 -14.21 12.85 -17.97
CA ARG A 166 -13.14 12.95 -18.98
C ARG A 166 -11.88 12.18 -18.59
N PRO A 167 -11.02 11.84 -19.55
CA PRO A 167 -9.70 11.29 -19.25
C PRO A 167 -8.89 12.22 -18.35
N ALA A 168 -8.16 11.63 -17.39
CA ALA A 168 -7.27 12.37 -16.51
C ALA A 168 -6.06 12.91 -17.28
N ARG A 169 -5.59 14.10 -16.88
CA ARG A 169 -4.45 14.81 -17.47
C ARG A 169 -3.37 15.05 -16.43
N ARG A 170 -2.14 15.20 -16.86
CA ARG A 170 -1.01 15.52 -15.94
C ARG A 170 -1.25 16.78 -15.10
N GLY A 171 -2.00 17.73 -15.61
CA GLY A 171 -2.39 18.95 -14.89
C GLY A 171 -3.34 18.72 -13.72
N ASP A 172 -4.07 17.62 -13.70
CA ASP A 172 -5.10 17.34 -12.70
C ASP A 172 -4.53 16.93 -11.32
N ASN A 173 -3.27 16.58 -11.23
CA ASN A 173 -2.66 16.07 -9.99
C ASN A 173 -2.89 16.97 -8.76
N ARG A 174 -2.89 18.30 -8.94
CA ARG A 174 -3.12 19.24 -7.84
C ARG A 174 -4.58 19.24 -7.38
N MET A 175 -5.50 19.16 -8.34
CA MET A 175 -6.93 19.03 -8.07
C MET A 175 -7.29 17.67 -7.48
N LEU A 176 -6.63 16.59 -7.95
CA LEU A 176 -6.75 15.25 -7.34
C LEU A 176 -6.28 15.23 -5.89
N TYR A 177 -5.19 15.93 -5.57
CA TYR A 177 -4.77 16.09 -4.17
C TYR A 177 -5.81 16.85 -3.33
N GLN A 178 -6.46 17.86 -3.90
CA GLN A 178 -7.54 18.57 -3.22
C GLN A 178 -8.76 17.65 -3.00
N LEU A 179 -9.14 16.85 -3.99
CA LEU A 179 -10.18 15.84 -3.87
C LEU A 179 -9.82 14.82 -2.79
N TYR A 180 -8.59 14.25 -2.84
CA TYR A 180 -8.10 13.35 -1.81
C TYR A 180 -8.25 13.94 -0.41
N ARG A 181 -7.87 15.21 -0.21
CA ARG A 181 -8.00 15.88 1.09
C ARG A 181 -9.44 16.11 1.54
N LYS A 182 -10.39 16.22 0.60
CA LYS A 182 -11.83 16.36 0.91
C LYS A 182 -12.46 15.05 1.33
N VAL A 183 -12.12 13.95 0.64
CA VAL A 183 -12.70 12.63 0.92
C VAL A 183 -11.99 11.90 2.05
N THR A 184 -10.74 12.27 2.38
CA THR A 184 -9.94 11.60 3.39
C THR A 184 -9.99 12.36 4.71
N PRO A 185 -10.32 11.71 5.84
CA PRO A 185 -10.28 12.34 7.16
C PRO A 185 -8.94 13.01 7.44
N GLN A 186 -8.99 14.19 8.07
CA GLN A 186 -7.80 15.00 8.30
C GLN A 186 -6.67 14.24 9.02
N GLY A 187 -7.01 13.46 10.04
CA GLY A 187 -6.01 12.66 10.78
C GLY A 187 -5.31 11.62 9.89
N VAL A 188 -6.01 11.04 8.92
CA VAL A 188 -5.45 10.09 7.96
C VAL A 188 -4.57 10.82 6.95
N SER A 189 -5.09 11.88 6.33
CA SER A 189 -4.35 12.62 5.29
C SER A 189 -3.07 13.28 5.83
N GLN A 190 -3.05 13.72 7.09
CA GLN A 190 -1.85 14.24 7.75
C GLN A 190 -0.79 13.17 8.01
N LEU A 191 -1.19 11.92 8.22
CA LEU A 191 -0.26 10.80 8.38
C LEU A 191 0.24 10.27 7.05
N GLU A 192 -0.64 10.07 6.07
CA GLU A 192 -0.27 9.47 4.79
C GLU A 192 0.47 10.46 3.90
N ALA A 193 -0.12 11.63 3.68
CA ALA A 193 0.37 12.60 2.71
C ALA A 193 0.05 14.05 3.13
N PRO A 194 0.70 14.61 4.16
CA PRO A 194 0.45 15.96 4.65
C PRO A 194 0.71 17.04 3.60
N THR A 195 1.54 16.77 2.60
CA THR A 195 1.88 17.69 1.53
C THR A 195 1.56 17.13 0.15
N TYR A 196 1.28 18.02 -0.80
CA TYR A 196 1.13 17.63 -2.21
C TYR A 196 2.31 16.82 -2.74
N ARG A 197 3.53 17.12 -2.29
CA ARG A 197 4.74 16.42 -2.72
C ARG A 197 4.76 14.96 -2.24
N GLU A 198 4.38 14.72 -0.98
CA GLU A 198 4.27 13.37 -0.43
C GLU A 198 3.15 12.59 -1.11
N TRP A 199 1.98 13.24 -1.30
CA TRP A 199 0.88 12.64 -2.02
C TRP A 199 1.27 12.24 -3.44
N ARG A 200 1.95 13.13 -4.16
CA ARG A 200 2.42 12.84 -5.51
C ARG A 200 3.45 11.71 -5.55
N ALA A 201 4.31 11.58 -4.55
CA ALA A 201 5.26 10.49 -4.46
C ALA A 201 4.56 9.13 -4.24
N LEU A 202 3.47 9.12 -3.47
CA LEU A 202 2.71 7.90 -3.19
C LEU A 202 1.77 7.50 -4.35
N HIS A 203 1.17 8.47 -5.04
CA HIS A 203 0.14 8.26 -6.05
C HIS A 203 0.59 8.58 -7.47
N GLY A 204 1.64 9.39 -7.62
CA GLY A 204 2.16 9.86 -8.91
C GLY A 204 3.18 8.96 -9.58
N GLY A 205 3.25 7.68 -9.23
CA GLY A 205 4.23 6.70 -9.72
C GLY A 205 4.20 6.38 -11.22
N GLU A 206 3.60 7.23 -12.05
CA GLU A 206 3.53 7.04 -13.50
C GLU A 206 4.89 7.05 -14.22
N TRP A 207 5.91 7.68 -13.64
CA TRP A 207 7.23 7.75 -14.28
C TRP A 207 8.05 6.48 -14.14
N THR A 208 7.86 5.74 -13.05
CA THR A 208 8.57 4.48 -12.79
C THR A 208 7.80 3.25 -13.30
N GLY A 209 6.48 3.36 -13.42
CA GLY A 209 5.61 2.29 -13.90
C GLY A 209 5.76 1.94 -15.38
N ARG A 210 6.31 2.83 -16.21
CA ARG A 210 6.52 2.56 -17.65
C ARG A 210 7.51 1.43 -17.94
N LEU A 211 8.44 1.15 -17.03
CA LEU A 211 9.40 0.04 -17.20
C LEU A 211 8.92 -1.26 -16.53
N ALA A 212 8.08 -1.18 -15.50
CA ALA A 212 7.61 -2.34 -14.75
C ALA A 212 6.31 -2.96 -15.29
N ALA A 213 5.50 -2.20 -16.01
CA ALA A 213 4.20 -2.63 -16.51
C ALA A 213 4.19 -2.91 -18.01
N ARG A 214 5.08 -3.75 -18.49
CA ARG A 214 4.84 -4.43 -19.78
C ARG A 214 3.67 -5.39 -19.61
N GLY A 215 2.43 -4.91 -19.91
CA GLY A 215 1.25 -5.78 -19.98
C GLY A 215 0.02 -5.33 -19.20
N SER A 216 0.01 -4.20 -18.46
CA SER A 216 -1.21 -3.66 -17.88
C SER A 216 -1.66 -2.40 -18.62
N ASP A 217 -2.89 -2.42 -19.13
CA ASP A 217 -3.54 -1.24 -19.69
C ASP A 217 -4.14 -0.43 -18.54
N LYS A 218 -3.66 0.82 -18.38
CA LYS A 218 -4.08 1.72 -17.29
C LYS A 218 -4.97 2.81 -17.87
N LEU A 219 -6.20 2.83 -17.43
CA LEU A 219 -7.20 3.82 -17.80
C LEU A 219 -7.51 4.68 -16.59
N GLU A 220 -7.44 6.00 -16.74
CA GLU A 220 -7.63 6.94 -15.64
C GLU A 220 -8.53 8.08 -16.09
N HIS A 221 -9.62 8.32 -15.33
CA HIS A 221 -10.62 9.34 -15.63
C HIS A 221 -10.97 10.15 -14.39
N VAL A 222 -11.44 11.35 -14.62
CA VAL A 222 -11.90 12.28 -13.58
C VAL A 222 -13.30 12.79 -13.91
N VAL A 223 -14.05 13.13 -12.88
CA VAL A 223 -15.31 13.85 -12.99
C VAL A 223 -15.03 15.30 -12.65
N ASP A 224 -15.03 16.14 -13.69
CA ASP A 224 -14.68 17.57 -13.64
C ASP A 224 -15.95 18.42 -13.79
N ARG A 225 -16.32 19.07 -12.72
CA ARG A 225 -17.43 20.05 -12.70
C ARG A 225 -16.85 21.44 -12.49
N ILE A 226 -17.23 22.16 -11.45
CA ILE A 226 -16.52 23.38 -10.99
C ILE A 226 -15.16 23.01 -10.39
N GLU A 227 -15.08 21.81 -9.82
CA GLU A 227 -13.88 21.18 -9.26
C GLU A 227 -13.93 19.68 -9.51
N LEU A 228 -12.84 18.95 -9.26
CA LEU A 228 -12.88 17.51 -9.34
C LEU A 228 -13.70 16.94 -8.17
N VAL A 229 -14.71 16.16 -8.51
CA VAL A 229 -15.63 15.51 -7.56
C VAL A 229 -15.50 13.99 -7.56
N GLY A 230 -14.85 13.42 -8.59
CA GLY A 230 -14.63 11.99 -8.72
C GLY A 230 -13.38 11.68 -9.51
N TRP A 231 -12.80 10.52 -9.23
CA TRP A 231 -11.69 9.92 -9.95
C TRP A 231 -11.80 8.40 -9.93
N VAL A 232 -11.50 7.79 -11.05
CA VAL A 232 -11.41 6.34 -11.18
C VAL A 232 -10.17 5.96 -11.98
N LYS A 233 -9.51 4.92 -11.52
CA LYS A 233 -8.38 4.30 -12.21
C LYS A 233 -8.61 2.81 -12.31
N VAL A 234 -8.54 2.31 -13.53
CA VAL A 234 -8.67 0.89 -13.85
C VAL A 234 -7.32 0.39 -14.35
N GLU A 235 -6.85 -0.68 -13.78
CA GLU A 235 -5.66 -1.41 -14.25
C GLU A 235 -6.11 -2.80 -14.69
N ARG A 236 -6.15 -3.00 -16.00
CA ARG A 236 -6.45 -4.31 -16.59
C ARG A 236 -5.24 -5.21 -16.44
N SER A 237 -5.48 -6.40 -15.96
CA SER A 237 -4.43 -7.42 -15.81
C SER A 237 -4.34 -8.29 -17.05
N SER A 238 -3.13 -8.65 -17.43
CA SER A 238 -2.92 -9.69 -18.46
C SER A 238 -2.81 -11.04 -17.77
N GLY A 239 -3.75 -11.95 -18.06
CA GLY A 239 -3.74 -13.34 -17.57
C GLY A 239 -4.71 -13.61 -16.41
N ALA A 240 -4.35 -14.52 -15.51
CA ALA A 240 -5.24 -15.01 -14.44
C ALA A 240 -5.40 -14.05 -13.24
N ARG A 241 -4.79 -12.87 -13.28
CA ARG A 241 -4.89 -11.89 -12.19
C ARG A 241 -6.17 -11.08 -12.30
N PRO A 242 -6.82 -10.75 -11.17
CA PRO A 242 -7.99 -9.87 -11.20
C PRO A 242 -7.63 -8.45 -11.65
N ASP A 243 -8.55 -7.81 -12.34
CA ASP A 243 -8.46 -6.39 -12.67
C ASP A 243 -8.58 -5.53 -11.40
N THR A 244 -7.95 -4.36 -11.41
CA THR A 244 -7.94 -3.47 -10.24
C THR A 244 -8.73 -2.20 -10.52
N LEU A 245 -9.61 -1.84 -9.59
CA LEU A 245 -10.40 -0.61 -9.60
C LEU A 245 -10.00 0.26 -8.41
N ASN A 246 -9.64 1.51 -8.64
CA ASN A 246 -9.34 2.48 -7.61
C ASN A 246 -10.25 3.70 -7.77
N PHE A 247 -10.75 4.25 -6.67
CA PHE A 247 -11.71 5.34 -6.67
C PHE A 247 -11.36 6.44 -5.66
N LEU A 248 -11.69 7.67 -6.01
CA LEU A 248 -11.91 8.78 -5.08
C LEU A 248 -13.20 9.46 -5.51
N ALA A 249 -14.17 9.60 -4.63
CA ALA A 249 -15.43 10.26 -4.94
C ALA A 249 -15.97 11.02 -3.74
N LEU A 250 -16.55 12.20 -3.99
CA LEU A 250 -17.38 12.84 -2.97
C LEU A 250 -18.61 11.96 -2.73
N PRO A 251 -19.06 11.82 -1.47
CA PRO A 251 -20.17 10.94 -1.10
C PRO A 251 -21.54 11.58 -1.41
N GLU A 252 -21.68 12.25 -2.57
CA GLU A 252 -22.84 13.06 -2.91
C GLU A 252 -23.71 12.40 -3.97
N GLY A 253 -24.98 12.21 -3.67
CA GLY A 253 -26.01 11.75 -4.59
C GLY A 253 -25.66 10.42 -5.29
N PRO A 254 -25.92 10.32 -6.62
CA PRO A 254 -25.69 9.10 -7.38
C PRO A 254 -24.21 8.89 -7.77
N LEU A 255 -23.33 9.89 -7.57
CA LEU A 255 -21.95 9.90 -8.07
C LEU A 255 -21.14 8.64 -7.77
N PRO A 256 -21.13 8.06 -6.55
CA PRO A 256 -20.38 6.82 -6.29
C PRO A 256 -20.88 5.65 -7.16
N GLY A 257 -22.19 5.53 -7.35
CA GLY A 257 -22.79 4.51 -8.20
C GLY A 257 -22.44 4.68 -9.67
N GLU A 258 -22.64 5.88 -10.22
CA GLU A 258 -22.31 6.22 -11.61
C GLU A 258 -20.82 6.01 -11.89
N LEU A 259 -19.95 6.41 -10.96
CA LEU A 259 -18.50 6.23 -11.11
C LEU A 259 -18.08 4.75 -11.04
N ALA A 260 -18.78 3.93 -10.22
CA ALA A 260 -18.57 2.49 -10.18
C ALA A 260 -19.00 1.83 -11.50
N ASP A 261 -20.17 2.20 -12.06
CA ASP A 261 -20.61 1.69 -13.37
C ASP A 261 -19.63 2.09 -14.48
N PHE A 262 -19.18 3.34 -14.50
CA PHE A 262 -18.18 3.77 -15.45
C PHE A 262 -16.86 3.01 -15.30
N GLY A 263 -16.36 2.81 -14.07
CA GLY A 263 -15.16 2.02 -13.82
C GLY A 263 -15.29 0.58 -14.35
N LEU A 264 -16.45 -0.03 -14.20
CA LEU A 264 -16.75 -1.35 -14.74
C LEU A 264 -16.82 -1.36 -16.26
N SER A 265 -17.39 -0.33 -16.89
CA SER A 265 -17.41 -0.20 -18.36
C SER A 265 -16.00 -0.15 -18.98
N LEU A 266 -15.05 0.40 -18.23
CA LEU A 266 -13.64 0.43 -18.65
C LEU A 266 -12.97 -0.94 -18.62
N LEU A 267 -13.52 -1.95 -17.95
CA LEU A 267 -13.02 -3.33 -18.01
C LEU A 267 -13.29 -3.95 -19.40
N GLY A 268 -14.24 -3.40 -20.17
CA GLY A 268 -14.64 -3.90 -21.48
C GLY A 268 -15.29 -5.28 -21.38
N ASP A 269 -15.07 -6.10 -22.41
CA ASP A 269 -15.59 -7.47 -22.48
C ASP A 269 -14.84 -8.47 -21.58
N SER A 270 -14.02 -7.98 -20.64
CA SER A 270 -13.35 -8.83 -19.67
C SER A 270 -14.42 -9.41 -18.72
N GLU A 271 -14.77 -10.69 -18.94
CA GLU A 271 -15.59 -11.45 -17.96
C GLU A 271 -14.75 -11.90 -16.74
N GLY A 272 -13.57 -11.31 -16.56
CA GLY A 272 -12.64 -11.66 -15.50
C GLY A 272 -13.01 -11.08 -14.13
N PRO A 273 -12.35 -11.61 -13.09
CA PRO A 273 -12.54 -11.10 -11.73
C PRO A 273 -11.95 -9.70 -11.57
N ALA A 274 -12.58 -8.90 -10.69
CA ALA A 274 -12.11 -7.58 -10.34
C ALA A 274 -12.09 -7.36 -8.83
N TRP A 275 -11.22 -6.48 -8.37
CA TRP A 275 -11.12 -6.11 -6.97
C TRP A 275 -10.86 -4.63 -6.78
N SER A 276 -11.17 -4.15 -5.59
CA SER A 276 -10.88 -2.79 -5.15
C SER A 276 -10.51 -2.78 -3.67
N SER A 277 -9.62 -1.86 -3.31
CA SER A 277 -9.22 -1.63 -1.93
C SER A 277 -9.69 -0.24 -1.53
N LEU A 278 -10.63 -0.16 -0.59
CA LEU A 278 -11.31 1.05 -0.18
C LEU A 278 -11.13 1.30 1.31
N ARG A 279 -11.01 2.55 1.69
CA ARG A 279 -10.99 2.92 3.10
C ARG A 279 -12.38 2.71 3.72
N HIS A 280 -12.43 2.29 4.97
CA HIS A 280 -13.69 2.06 5.67
C HIS A 280 -14.60 3.31 5.68
N TYR A 281 -14.03 4.50 5.65
CA TYR A 281 -14.79 5.75 5.59
C TYR A 281 -15.38 6.05 4.21
N ASP A 282 -14.98 5.33 3.15
CA ASP A 282 -15.56 5.41 1.81
C ASP A 282 -16.78 4.48 1.65
N SER A 283 -17.64 4.46 2.68
CA SER A 283 -18.80 3.54 2.74
C SER A 283 -19.71 3.63 1.51
N HIS A 284 -19.93 4.83 0.97
CA HIS A 284 -20.75 5.04 -0.22
C HIS A 284 -20.19 4.30 -1.45
N MET A 285 -18.88 4.29 -1.62
CA MET A 285 -18.25 3.55 -2.72
C MET A 285 -18.27 2.03 -2.45
N ILE A 286 -18.06 1.61 -1.19
CA ILE A 286 -18.18 0.20 -0.79
C ILE A 286 -19.59 -0.32 -1.11
N ASP A 287 -20.62 0.43 -0.75
CA ASP A 287 -22.02 0.06 -1.01
C ASP A 287 -22.35 0.08 -2.50
N ALA A 288 -21.80 1.06 -3.25
CA ALA A 288 -21.94 1.13 -4.69
C ALA A 288 -21.38 -0.14 -5.37
N LEU A 289 -20.20 -0.61 -4.97
CA LEU A 289 -19.58 -1.82 -5.51
C LEU A 289 -20.31 -3.10 -5.06
N ARG A 290 -20.73 -3.16 -3.79
CA ARG A 290 -21.58 -4.30 -3.33
C ARG A 290 -22.82 -4.47 -4.17
N GLY A 291 -23.45 -3.35 -4.52
CA GLY A 291 -24.60 -3.36 -5.42
C GLY A 291 -24.30 -3.92 -6.81
N ARG A 292 -23.02 -4.08 -7.19
CA ARG A 292 -22.53 -4.56 -8.50
C ARG A 292 -21.85 -5.92 -8.43
N GLY A 293 -22.17 -6.69 -7.38
CA GLY A 293 -21.70 -8.07 -7.22
C GLY A 293 -20.39 -8.20 -6.45
N PHE A 294 -19.82 -7.13 -5.93
CA PHE A 294 -18.65 -7.23 -5.07
C PHE A 294 -19.04 -7.68 -3.66
N SER A 295 -18.24 -8.57 -3.11
CA SER A 295 -18.31 -9.00 -1.71
C SER A 295 -17.03 -8.58 -0.98
N VAL A 296 -17.13 -8.44 0.35
CA VAL A 296 -15.94 -8.17 1.17
C VAL A 296 -15.09 -9.44 1.20
N LEU A 297 -13.88 -9.34 0.70
CA LEU A 297 -12.90 -10.41 0.71
C LEU A 297 -12.18 -10.46 2.07
N LEU A 298 -11.69 -9.31 2.54
CA LEU A 298 -11.03 -9.17 3.82
C LEU A 298 -11.02 -7.72 4.28
N THR A 299 -10.76 -7.54 5.57
CA THR A 299 -10.50 -6.24 6.19
C THR A 299 -9.04 -6.18 6.64
N GLN A 300 -8.39 -5.04 6.39
CA GLN A 300 -7.01 -4.79 6.77
C GLN A 300 -6.92 -3.63 7.74
N LEU A 301 -6.02 -3.77 8.70
CA LEU A 301 -5.63 -2.69 9.59
C LEU A 301 -4.42 -1.97 8.99
N LEU A 302 -4.53 -0.67 8.94
CA LEU A 302 -3.45 0.20 8.49
C LEU A 302 -2.77 0.78 9.73
N LEU A 303 -1.53 0.38 9.94
CA LEU A 303 -0.78 0.80 11.10
C LEU A 303 0.35 1.73 10.68
N VAL A 304 0.67 2.67 11.56
CA VAL A 304 1.79 3.60 11.41
C VAL A 304 2.61 3.65 12.68
N LYS A 305 3.93 3.71 12.50
CA LYS A 305 4.87 4.10 13.54
C LYS A 305 5.55 5.39 13.12
N GLU A 306 5.36 6.45 13.91
CA GLU A 306 6.08 7.71 13.75
C GLU A 306 7.44 7.58 14.42
N LEU A 307 8.50 7.87 13.68
CA LEU A 307 9.86 7.82 14.15
C LEU A 307 10.30 9.21 14.59
N ALA A 308 10.82 9.34 15.81
CA ALA A 308 11.34 10.61 16.27
C ALA A 308 12.61 10.98 15.48
N ALA A 309 12.57 12.04 14.69
CA ALA A 309 13.76 12.56 14.06
C ALA A 309 14.73 13.06 15.15
N ARG A 310 15.94 12.50 15.23
CA ARG A 310 17.02 13.12 16.00
C ARG A 310 17.34 14.44 15.33
N VAL A 311 16.92 15.54 15.94
CA VAL A 311 17.43 16.86 15.57
C VAL A 311 18.90 16.88 15.99
N PRO A 312 19.87 17.00 15.05
CA PRO A 312 21.26 17.19 15.47
C PRO A 312 21.31 18.48 16.28
N VAL A 313 21.68 18.37 17.53
CA VAL A 313 21.99 19.54 18.36
C VAL A 313 23.24 20.14 17.71
N GLN A 314 23.08 21.26 17.01
CA GLN A 314 24.21 22.10 16.66
C GLN A 314 24.76 22.61 17.99
N GLU A 315 25.87 22.02 18.45
CA GLU A 315 26.71 22.68 19.44
C GLU A 315 27.14 24.02 18.82
N LYS A 316 26.51 25.09 19.26
CA LYS A 316 27.02 26.44 19.01
C LYS A 316 28.36 26.48 19.69
N GLY A 317 29.41 26.36 18.89
CA GLY A 317 30.77 26.59 19.35
C GLY A 317 30.83 27.95 20.06
N LEU A 318 31.20 27.91 21.33
CA LEU A 318 31.52 29.08 22.12
C LEU A 318 32.60 29.84 21.36
N VAL A 319 32.23 30.98 20.79
CA VAL A 319 33.22 31.95 20.26
C VAL A 319 33.96 32.47 21.47
N PRO A 320 35.28 32.27 21.58
CA PRO A 320 36.09 32.92 22.64
C PRO A 320 36.05 34.44 22.42
N SER A 321 35.48 35.17 23.35
CA SER A 321 35.64 36.62 23.41
C SER A 321 37.06 36.93 23.82
N TYR A 322 37.85 37.36 22.87
CA TYR A 322 39.08 38.06 23.19
C TYR A 322 38.74 39.48 23.66
N GLY A 323 39.02 39.76 24.95
CA GLY A 323 39.07 41.08 25.53
C GLY A 323 40.39 41.78 25.13
#